data_9984110a2c767545db145b3c573e965c
#
_entry.id   9984110a2c767545db145b3c573e965c
#
_cell.length_a   1.000
_cell.length_b   1.000
_cell.length_c   1.000
_cell.angle_alpha   90.00
_cell.angle_beta   90.00
_cell.angle_gamma   90.00
#
_symmetry.space_group_name_H-M   'P 1'
#
loop_
_entity.id
_entity.type
_entity.pdbx_description
1 polymer ?
#
loop_
_entity_poly.entity_id
_entity_poly.type
_entity_poly.pdbx_seq_one_letter_code
_entity_poly.pdbx_strand_id
1 'polypeptide(L)'
;MFVLNKEVNYLRKLGLDFGDKRIGVAVSDALGITAQGKGYISRTDLKKDLKIIKDYIKKYSIDEVIVGMPKNMDGSHGPRAKKTQEFVNFLKNNLEIPINTWDERLSSKEAERVLIKADMSRKKRKEVIDKMAASLILDSYLKANDRRKNDE
;
A
#
# COMPACT_ATOMS: atom_id res chain seq x y z
N MET A 1 -28.98 -20.30 1.03
CA MET A 1 -28.20 -20.27 1.30
C MET A 1 -27.28 -19.41 1.33
N PHE A 2 -26.80 -18.95 1.87
CA PHE A 2 -25.85 -18.16 1.96
C PHE A 2 -24.57 -18.42 1.58
N VAL A 3 -24.37 -19.32 1.35
CA VAL A 3 -23.17 -19.74 0.70
C VAL A 3 -22.69 -18.77 -0.32
N LEU A 4 -23.56 -18.22 -1.07
CA LEU A 4 -23.25 -17.17 -2.04
C LEU A 4 -22.51 -16.01 -1.41
N ASN A 5 -22.86 -15.69 -0.19
CA ASN A 5 -22.19 -14.60 0.51
C ASN A 5 -20.75 -14.91 0.85
N LYS A 6 -20.42 -16.19 0.94
CA LYS A 6 -19.04 -16.58 1.17
C LYS A 6 -18.21 -16.48 -0.09
N GLU A 7 -18.83 -16.66 -1.23
CA GLU A 7 -18.12 -16.61 -2.50
C GLU A 7 -17.95 -15.18 -2.95
N VAL A 8 -18.88 -14.34 -2.61
CA VAL A 8 -18.71 -12.91 -2.83
C VAL A 8 -17.84 -12.39 -1.71
N ASN A 9 -16.65 -12.91 -1.63
CA ASN A 9 -15.70 -12.42 -0.66
C ASN A 9 -15.26 -11.02 -1.05
N TYR A 10 -15.87 -10.05 -0.45
CA TYR A 10 -15.45 -8.68 -0.58
C TYR A 10 -14.18 -8.47 0.24
N LEU A 11 -13.19 -9.32 -0.02
CA LEU A 11 -11.90 -9.21 0.63
C LEU A 11 -11.11 -8.09 -0.03
N ARG A 12 -10.53 -7.24 0.79
CA ARG A 12 -9.79 -6.08 0.33
C ARG A 12 -8.32 -6.20 0.65
N LYS A 13 -7.51 -5.43 -0.05
CA LYS A 13 -6.07 -5.32 0.19
C LYS A 13 -5.80 -4.04 0.97
N LEU A 14 -4.80 -4.09 1.84
CA LEU A 14 -4.34 -2.94 2.62
C LEU A 14 -2.98 -2.52 2.08
N GLY A 15 -2.85 -1.25 1.70
CA GLY A 15 -1.58 -0.68 1.28
C GLY A 15 -0.99 0.17 2.39
N LEU A 16 0.28 -0.01 2.66
CA LEU A 16 1.00 0.73 3.70
C LEU A 16 2.25 1.39 3.14
N ASP A 17 2.43 2.65 3.48
CA ASP A 17 3.64 3.40 3.20
C ASP A 17 4.32 3.72 4.54
N PHE A 18 5.40 3.00 4.83
CA PHE A 18 6.07 3.09 6.13
C PHE A 18 7.07 4.25 6.16
N GLY A 19 6.74 5.30 6.88
CA GLY A 19 7.61 6.46 7.07
C GLY A 19 8.19 6.54 8.48
N ASP A 20 9.06 7.52 8.70
CA ASP A 20 9.70 7.70 10.02
C ASP A 20 8.72 8.14 11.09
N LYS A 21 7.75 8.98 10.74
CA LYS A 21 6.81 9.56 11.70
C LYS A 21 5.39 9.05 11.53
N ARG A 22 5.06 8.49 10.37
CA ARG A 22 3.70 8.06 10.08
C ARG A 22 3.68 6.95 9.06
N ILE A 23 2.62 6.18 9.09
CA ILE A 23 2.37 5.10 8.13
C ILE A 23 1.17 5.50 7.31
N GLY A 24 1.36 5.73 6.01
CA GLY A 24 0.25 6.00 5.10
C GLY A 24 -0.58 4.75 4.90
N VAL A 25 -1.91 4.92 4.79
CA VAL A 25 -2.85 3.80 4.71
C VAL A 25 -3.77 3.96 3.50
N ALA A 26 -3.94 2.89 2.76
CA ALA A 26 -4.92 2.81 1.69
C ALA A 26 -5.61 1.45 1.72
N VAL A 27 -6.85 1.41 1.24
CA VAL A 27 -7.65 0.18 1.21
C VAL A 27 -8.23 0.05 -0.18
N SER A 28 -8.19 -1.16 -0.75
CA SER A 28 -8.81 -1.39 -2.05
C SER A 28 -10.34 -1.48 -1.91
N ASP A 29 -11.03 -1.27 -3.01
CA ASP A 29 -12.47 -1.54 -3.06
C ASP A 29 -12.69 -3.06 -3.00
N ALA A 30 -13.94 -3.46 -2.85
CA ALA A 30 -14.30 -4.87 -2.72
C ALA A 30 -13.93 -5.69 -3.95
N LEU A 31 -13.89 -5.08 -5.12
CA LEU A 31 -13.55 -5.75 -6.37
C LEU A 31 -12.05 -5.76 -6.66
N GLY A 32 -11.25 -5.08 -5.85
CA GLY A 32 -9.80 -5.03 -6.03
C GLY A 32 -9.37 -4.23 -7.26
N ILE A 33 -10.15 -3.24 -7.66
CA ILE A 33 -9.88 -2.44 -8.86
C ILE A 33 -9.13 -1.16 -8.53
N THR A 34 -9.55 -0.46 -7.47
CA THR A 34 -9.01 0.84 -7.12
C THR A 34 -8.56 0.89 -5.67
N ALA A 35 -7.63 1.79 -5.38
CA ALA A 35 -7.16 2.04 -4.02
C ALA A 35 -7.72 3.37 -3.52
N GLN A 36 -8.14 3.39 -2.26
CA GLN A 36 -8.65 4.58 -1.60
C GLN A 36 -7.76 4.92 -0.41
N GLY A 37 -7.25 6.14 -0.38
CA GLY A 37 -6.46 6.61 0.77
C GLY A 37 -7.33 6.75 2.00
N LYS A 38 -6.82 6.28 3.14
CA LYS A 38 -7.51 6.36 4.44
C LYS A 38 -6.77 7.26 5.44
N GLY A 39 -5.83 8.05 4.96
CA GLY A 39 -5.02 8.90 5.82
C GLY A 39 -3.75 8.19 6.27
N TYR A 40 -3.37 8.40 7.50
CA TYR A 40 -2.15 7.78 8.04
C TYR A 40 -2.26 7.52 9.52
N ILE A 41 -1.39 6.62 9.98
CA ILE A 41 -1.22 6.31 11.40
C ILE A 41 -0.03 7.12 11.90
N SER A 42 -0.21 7.91 12.96
CA SER A 42 0.91 8.57 13.62
C SER A 42 1.67 7.53 14.42
N ARG A 43 2.96 7.35 14.10
CA ARG A 43 3.74 6.31 14.75
C ARG A 43 4.02 6.65 16.21
N THR A 44 3.86 5.66 17.06
CA THR A 44 4.24 5.72 18.48
C THR A 44 5.23 4.60 18.75
N ASP A 45 4.75 3.41 19.08
CA ASP A 45 5.59 2.22 19.17
C ASP A 45 4.98 1.12 18.29
N LEU A 46 5.77 0.13 17.93
CA LEU A 46 5.33 -0.90 16.98
C LEU A 46 4.13 -1.69 17.49
N LYS A 47 4.00 -1.90 18.80
CA LYS A 47 2.85 -2.63 19.34
C LYS A 47 1.54 -1.87 19.17
N LYS A 48 1.57 -0.58 19.45
CA LYS A 48 0.39 0.28 19.28
C LYS A 48 0.06 0.45 17.80
N ASP A 49 1.08 0.64 16.96
CA ASP A 49 0.90 0.76 15.53
C ASP A 49 0.29 -0.52 14.95
N LEU A 50 0.75 -1.68 15.41
CA LEU A 50 0.20 -2.97 15.00
C LEU A 50 -1.27 -3.11 15.36
N LYS A 51 -1.64 -2.64 16.54
CA LYS A 51 -3.05 -2.71 16.98
C LYS A 51 -3.94 -1.90 16.02
N ILE A 52 -3.49 -0.73 15.61
CA ILE A 52 -4.24 0.10 14.67
C ILE A 52 -4.32 -0.59 13.29
N ILE A 53 -3.23 -1.21 12.85
CA ILE A 53 -3.21 -1.97 11.60
C ILE A 53 -4.20 -3.15 11.68
N LYS A 54 -4.23 -3.87 12.80
CA LYS A 54 -5.19 -4.96 13.00
C LYS A 54 -6.63 -4.47 12.97
N ASP A 55 -6.89 -3.27 13.50
CA ASP A 55 -8.22 -2.66 13.44
C ASP A 55 -8.65 -2.39 11.99
N TYR A 56 -7.74 -1.90 11.13
CA TYR A 56 -8.00 -1.74 9.71
C TYR A 56 -8.29 -3.08 9.04
N ILE A 57 -7.48 -4.09 9.34
CA ILE A 57 -7.64 -5.43 8.77
C ILE A 57 -9.02 -5.98 9.09
N LYS A 58 -9.46 -5.85 10.33
CA LYS A 58 -10.76 -6.32 10.77
C LYS A 58 -11.90 -5.50 10.16
N LYS A 59 -11.78 -4.19 10.21
CA LYS A 59 -12.83 -3.28 9.73
C LYS A 59 -13.14 -3.47 8.24
N TYR A 60 -12.12 -3.67 7.42
CA TYR A 60 -12.28 -3.77 5.98
C TYR A 60 -12.16 -5.18 5.42
N SER A 61 -12.09 -6.19 6.28
CA SER A 61 -11.94 -7.59 5.86
C SER A 61 -10.72 -7.76 4.93
N ILE A 62 -9.57 -7.30 5.39
CA ILE A 62 -8.34 -7.35 4.61
C ILE A 62 -7.79 -8.77 4.56
N ASP A 63 -7.43 -9.25 3.38
CA ASP A 63 -6.85 -10.58 3.19
C ASP A 63 -5.37 -10.54 2.79
N GLU A 64 -4.84 -9.38 2.51
CA GLU A 64 -3.43 -9.23 2.13
C GLU A 64 -2.96 -7.81 2.41
N VAL A 65 -1.73 -7.67 2.89
CA VAL A 65 -1.10 -6.37 3.12
C VAL A 65 0.02 -6.15 2.11
N ILE A 66 0.05 -4.99 1.50
CA ILE A 66 1.08 -4.59 0.54
C ILE A 66 1.85 -3.43 1.14
N VAL A 67 3.16 -3.59 1.31
CA VAL A 67 4.01 -2.55 1.85
C VAL A 67 4.92 -2.03 0.74
N GLY A 68 4.93 -0.72 0.53
CA GLY A 68 5.83 -0.11 -0.44
C GLY A 68 7.27 -0.25 0.00
N MET A 69 8.13 -0.74 -0.90
CA MET A 69 9.55 -0.92 -0.63
C MET A 69 10.34 0.19 -1.33
N PRO A 70 10.95 1.11 -0.57
CA PRO A 70 11.78 2.14 -1.19
C PRO A 70 13.08 1.53 -1.67
N LYS A 71 13.45 1.82 -2.90
CA LYS A 71 14.72 1.39 -3.49
C LYS A 71 15.42 2.60 -4.08
N ASN A 72 16.75 2.55 -4.12
CA ASN A 72 17.52 3.56 -4.83
C ASN A 72 17.29 3.45 -6.33
N MET A 73 17.64 4.48 -7.08
CA MET A 73 17.45 4.53 -8.53
C MET A 73 18.10 3.35 -9.25
N ASP A 74 19.20 2.83 -8.73
CA ASP A 74 19.91 1.68 -9.30
C ASP A 74 19.34 0.32 -8.85
N GLY A 75 18.28 0.32 -8.05
CA GLY A 75 17.65 -0.90 -7.55
C GLY A 75 18.24 -1.43 -6.25
N SER A 76 19.30 -0.81 -5.73
CA SER A 76 19.88 -1.24 -4.45
C SER A 76 19.00 -0.80 -3.27
N HIS A 77 19.22 -1.45 -2.13
CA HIS A 77 18.51 -1.15 -0.89
C HIS A 77 19.32 -0.18 -0.02
N GLY A 78 18.75 1.00 0.23
CA GLY A 78 19.33 1.98 1.13
C GLY A 78 18.82 1.83 2.57
N PRO A 79 19.16 2.79 3.46
CA PRO A 79 18.73 2.74 4.87
C PRO A 79 17.22 2.67 5.07
N ARG A 80 16.44 3.39 4.26
CA ARG A 80 14.97 3.34 4.33
C ARG A 80 14.43 1.96 3.98
N ALA A 81 15.04 1.29 3.00
CA ALA A 81 14.64 -0.05 2.62
C ALA A 81 14.88 -1.04 3.74
N LYS A 82 15.98 -0.88 4.48
CA LYS A 82 16.27 -1.75 5.63
C LYS A 82 15.23 -1.58 6.72
N LYS A 83 14.87 -0.36 7.06
CA LYS A 83 13.83 -0.07 8.06
C LYS A 83 12.48 -0.64 7.63
N THR A 84 12.16 -0.49 6.36
CA THR A 84 10.91 -1.04 5.81
C THR A 84 10.91 -2.56 5.86
N GLN A 85 12.04 -3.19 5.55
CA GLN A 85 12.14 -4.66 5.63
C GLN A 85 11.97 -5.15 7.06
N GLU A 86 12.52 -4.44 8.04
CA GLU A 86 12.32 -4.77 9.46
C GLU A 86 10.83 -4.66 9.83
N PHE A 87 10.16 -3.64 9.35
CA PHE A 87 8.73 -3.47 9.56
C PHE A 87 7.93 -4.61 8.92
N VAL A 88 8.28 -4.99 7.68
CA VAL A 88 7.64 -6.11 6.98
C VAL A 88 7.82 -7.40 7.78
N ASN A 89 9.04 -7.66 8.26
CA ASN A 89 9.32 -8.84 9.07
C ASN A 89 8.51 -8.85 10.36
N PHE A 90 8.38 -7.69 10.99
CA PHE A 90 7.56 -7.53 12.19
C PHE A 90 6.09 -7.87 11.89
N LEU A 91 5.55 -7.38 10.77
CA LEU A 91 4.17 -7.69 10.38
C LEU A 91 4.00 -9.19 10.11
N LYS A 92 4.96 -9.81 9.41
CA LYS A 92 4.91 -11.25 9.12
C LYS A 92 4.91 -12.10 10.39
N ASN A 93 5.62 -11.65 11.41
CA ASN A 93 5.68 -12.36 12.69
C ASN A 93 4.42 -12.18 13.54
N ASN A 94 3.60 -11.18 13.24
CA ASN A 94 2.46 -10.82 14.08
C ASN A 94 1.10 -10.89 13.38
N LEU A 95 1.08 -11.14 12.09
CA LEU A 95 -0.16 -11.24 11.31
C LEU A 95 -0.18 -12.59 10.58
N GLU A 96 -1.38 -13.17 10.45
CA GLU A 96 -1.54 -14.45 9.78
C GLU A 96 -1.78 -14.32 8.27
N ILE A 97 -2.18 -13.14 7.82
CA ILE A 97 -2.43 -12.89 6.40
C ILE A 97 -1.13 -12.60 5.66
N PRO A 98 -1.07 -12.84 4.34
CA PRO A 98 0.11 -12.55 3.54
C PRO A 98 0.52 -11.08 3.60
N ILE A 99 1.82 -10.85 3.69
CA ILE A 99 2.43 -9.53 3.64
C ILE A 99 3.38 -9.53 2.44
N ASN A 100 3.13 -8.69 1.47
CA ASN A 100 3.96 -8.58 0.27
C ASN A 100 4.51 -7.17 0.14
N THR A 101 5.62 -7.03 -0.55
CA THR A 101 6.21 -5.73 -0.81
C THR A 101 6.00 -5.34 -2.27
N TRP A 102 6.02 -4.04 -2.53
CA TRP A 102 5.90 -3.51 -3.87
C TRP A 102 6.92 -2.40 -4.07
N ASP A 103 7.63 -2.42 -5.18
CA ASP A 103 8.66 -1.44 -5.49
C ASP A 103 8.02 -0.05 -5.70
N GLU A 104 8.30 0.90 -4.80
CA GLU A 104 7.76 2.25 -4.87
C GLU A 104 8.11 2.99 -6.16
N ARG A 105 9.21 2.62 -6.81
CA ARG A 105 9.60 3.26 -8.08
C ARG A 105 8.55 3.06 -9.16
N LEU A 106 7.85 1.92 -9.12
CA LEU A 106 6.83 1.59 -10.13
C LEU A 106 5.60 2.50 -10.00
N SER A 107 5.21 2.86 -8.78
CA SER A 107 4.06 3.72 -8.55
C SER A 107 4.39 5.20 -8.73
N SER A 108 5.56 5.63 -8.24
CA SER A 108 5.96 7.04 -8.28
C SER A 108 6.19 7.56 -9.68
N LYS A 109 6.81 6.78 -10.55
CA LYS A 109 7.09 7.20 -11.92
C LYS A 109 5.82 7.43 -12.72
N GLU A 110 4.85 6.55 -12.57
CA GLU A 110 3.58 6.69 -13.27
C GLU A 110 2.83 7.94 -12.82
N ALA A 111 2.75 8.14 -11.50
CA ALA A 111 2.09 9.31 -10.93
C ALA A 111 2.78 10.60 -11.38
N GLU A 112 4.11 10.62 -11.38
CA GLU A 112 4.87 11.79 -11.78
C GLU A 112 4.60 12.17 -13.24
N ARG A 113 4.54 11.20 -14.14
CA ARG A 113 4.21 11.46 -15.54
C ARG A 113 2.86 12.15 -15.72
N VAL A 114 1.84 11.68 -14.99
CA VAL A 114 0.51 12.27 -15.04
C VAL A 114 0.54 13.73 -14.56
N LEU A 115 1.22 13.99 -13.45
CA LEU A 115 1.29 15.33 -12.88
C LEU A 115 2.11 16.29 -13.73
N ILE A 116 3.14 15.80 -14.42
CA ILE A 116 3.90 16.60 -15.37
C ILE A 116 3.01 17.03 -16.54
N LYS A 117 2.19 16.11 -17.07
CA LYS A 117 1.25 16.43 -18.14
C LYS A 117 0.22 17.47 -17.70
N ALA A 118 -0.11 17.49 -16.43
CA ALA A 118 -1.01 18.49 -15.85
C ALA A 118 -0.31 19.83 -15.57
N ASP A 119 0.93 19.97 -16.01
CA ASP A 119 1.74 21.20 -15.85
C ASP A 119 1.93 21.61 -14.38
N MET A 120 2.02 20.64 -13.50
CA MET A 120 2.22 20.87 -12.07
C MET A 120 3.71 21.09 -11.77
N SER A 121 4.03 22.07 -10.90
CA SER A 121 5.40 22.32 -10.52
C SER A 121 6.04 21.14 -9.81
N ARG A 122 7.38 21.06 -9.85
CA ARG A 122 8.12 19.98 -9.23
C ARG A 122 7.83 19.86 -7.73
N LYS A 123 7.80 21.00 -7.02
CA LYS A 123 7.51 21.04 -5.60
C LYS A 123 6.11 20.51 -5.30
N LYS A 124 5.13 20.95 -6.09
CA LYS A 124 3.75 20.54 -5.90
C LYS A 124 3.57 19.05 -6.20
N ARG A 125 4.25 18.54 -7.25
CA ARG A 125 4.21 17.11 -7.58
C ARG A 125 4.69 16.27 -6.41
N LYS A 126 5.80 16.67 -5.78
CA LYS A 126 6.34 15.93 -4.65
C LYS A 126 5.35 15.88 -3.49
N GLU A 127 4.72 17.02 -3.18
CA GLU A 127 3.73 17.08 -2.11
C GLU A 127 2.55 16.14 -2.36
N VAL A 128 2.06 16.11 -3.60
CA VAL A 128 0.93 15.25 -3.98
C VAL A 128 1.32 13.77 -3.89
N ILE A 129 2.50 13.40 -4.42
CA ILE A 129 2.97 12.02 -4.38
C ILE A 129 3.16 11.55 -2.95
N ASP A 130 3.80 12.36 -2.10
CA ASP A 130 4.02 12.00 -0.70
C ASP A 130 2.69 11.78 0.04
N LYS A 131 1.71 12.64 -0.23
CA LYS A 131 0.40 12.56 0.41
C LYS A 131 -0.41 11.34 -0.03
N MET A 132 -0.22 10.91 -1.27
CA MET A 132 -0.97 9.81 -1.86
C MET A 132 -0.18 8.50 -1.94
N ALA A 133 1.01 8.45 -1.33
CA ALA A 133 1.93 7.33 -1.52
C ALA A 133 1.29 5.96 -1.29
N ALA A 134 0.59 5.77 -0.20
CA ALA A 134 -0.04 4.48 0.11
C ALA A 134 -1.06 4.06 -0.96
N SER A 135 -1.89 4.99 -1.43
CA SER A 135 -2.87 4.67 -2.47
C SER A 135 -2.21 4.42 -3.82
N LEU A 136 -1.12 5.12 -4.13
CA LEU A 136 -0.36 4.89 -5.37
C LEU A 136 0.31 3.51 -5.37
N ILE A 137 0.90 3.13 -4.25
CA ILE A 137 1.51 1.80 -4.07
C ILE A 137 0.47 0.71 -4.29
N LEU A 138 -0.65 0.81 -3.60
CA LEU A 138 -1.69 -0.20 -3.69
C LEU A 138 -2.32 -0.24 -5.08
N ASP A 139 -2.62 0.90 -5.66
CA ASP A 139 -3.20 0.97 -7.00
C ASP A 139 -2.28 0.35 -8.06
N SER A 140 -0.99 0.63 -7.98
CA SER A 140 0.02 0.05 -8.87
C SER A 140 0.06 -1.47 -8.74
N TYR A 141 0.03 -1.98 -7.50
CA TYR A 141 0.00 -3.41 -7.23
C TYR A 141 -1.26 -4.06 -7.81
N LEU A 142 -2.42 -3.45 -7.59
CA LEU A 142 -3.69 -3.98 -8.07
C LEU A 142 -3.72 -4.07 -9.60
N LYS A 143 -3.22 -3.06 -10.29
CA LYS A 143 -3.16 -3.05 -11.74
C LYS A 143 -2.25 -4.15 -12.29
N ALA A 144 -1.09 -4.35 -11.67
CA ALA A 144 -0.15 -5.37 -12.10
C ALA A 144 -0.68 -6.79 -11.87
N ASN A 145 -1.55 -6.99 -10.89
CA ASN A 145 -2.08 -8.28 -10.51
C ASN A 145 -3.55 -8.47 -10.91
N ASP A 146 -4.07 -7.63 -11.79
CA ASP A 146 -5.46 -7.72 -12.24
C ASP A 146 -5.62 -8.90 -13.22
N ARG A 147 -6.24 -9.96 -12.74
CA ARG A 147 -6.48 -11.18 -13.53
C ARG A 147 -7.34 -10.93 -14.77
N ARG A 148 -8.22 -9.95 -14.71
CA ARG A 148 -9.09 -9.62 -15.85
C ARG A 148 -8.30 -9.11 -17.04
N LYS A 149 -7.19 -8.42 -16.82
CA LYS A 149 -6.29 -7.99 -17.88
C LYS A 149 -5.52 -9.15 -18.47
N ASN A 150 -5.17 -10.12 -17.63
CA ASN A 150 -4.37 -11.27 -18.05
C ASN A 150 -5.19 -12.32 -18.81
N ASP A 151 -6.50 -12.27 -18.70
CA ASP A 151 -7.41 -13.20 -19.37
C ASP A 151 -7.80 -12.73 -20.78
N GLU A 152 -7.35 -11.55 -21.17
CA GLU A 152 -7.54 -11.05 -22.53
C GLU A 152 -6.36 -11.50 -23.46
#